data_cd75853ef0a60c978fd5ed4a3c7a0a1f
#
_entry.id   cd75853ef0a60c978fd5ed4a3c7a0a1f
#
_cell.length_a   1.000
_cell.length_b   1.000
_cell.length_c   1.000
_cell.angle_alpha   90.00
_cell.angle_beta   90.00
_cell.angle_gamma   90.00
#
_symmetry.space_group_name_H-M   'P 1'
#
loop_
_entity.id
_entity.type
_entity.pdbx_description
1 polymer ?
#
loop_
_entity_poly.entity_id
_entity_poly.type
_entity_poly.pdbx_seq_one_letter_code
_entity_poly.pdbx_strand_id
1 'polypeptide(L)'
;MKNLWLDIGNTRLKYWITQEDLILEQVAELHLQSPADLLLGLIQHFKNLNIQQIGVSSVQDKKNNDRIRKLLKSLNVPITFAQVQANYAGLQCGYEQPEQLGIDRWLQVLAVARNPEQNYCVISCGTALTIDLADGLQHLGGYILPNLYLQRDSLIQNTKGIKIPDAAFDELGPGRNTIDAVHHGILLGLVSTIEKVLLQSPRQLILTGGDAPVFARYLAEYA
;
A
#
# COMPACT_ATOMS: atom_id res chain seq x y z
N MET A 1 1.21 -27.14 -1.74
CA MET A 1 1.88 -26.54 -2.91
C MET A 1 2.40 -25.18 -2.54
N LYS A 2 3.64 -24.79 -2.96
CA LYS A 2 4.18 -23.44 -2.65
C LYS A 2 3.79 -22.43 -3.71
N ASN A 3 3.32 -21.26 -3.27
CA ASN A 3 2.92 -20.16 -4.14
C ASN A 3 3.79 -18.94 -3.84
N LEU A 4 4.14 -18.20 -4.88
CA LEU A 4 4.84 -16.92 -4.78
C LEU A 4 3.84 -15.78 -5.05
N TRP A 5 3.75 -14.86 -4.12
CA TRP A 5 2.97 -13.62 -4.25
C TRP A 5 3.92 -12.44 -4.27
N LEU A 6 3.80 -11.60 -5.28
CA LEU A 6 4.61 -10.39 -5.45
C LEU A 6 3.72 -9.15 -5.38
N ASP A 7 4.10 -8.18 -4.55
CA ASP A 7 3.54 -6.83 -4.54
C ASP A 7 4.64 -5.84 -4.91
N ILE A 8 4.51 -5.25 -6.10
CA ILE A 8 5.51 -4.39 -6.70
C ILE A 8 4.99 -2.95 -6.71
N GLY A 9 5.26 -2.27 -5.60
CA GLY A 9 4.95 -0.85 -5.40
C GLY A 9 5.92 0.08 -6.14
N ASN A 10 5.78 1.38 -5.90
CA ASN A 10 6.67 2.39 -6.48
C ASN A 10 8.06 2.41 -5.82
N THR A 11 8.15 2.04 -4.55
CA THR A 11 9.38 2.15 -3.75
C THR A 11 9.89 0.79 -3.28
N ARG A 12 9.00 -0.18 -3.03
CA ARG A 12 9.32 -1.48 -2.46
C ARG A 12 8.75 -2.60 -3.31
N LEU A 13 9.52 -3.69 -3.38
CA LEU A 13 9.06 -5.00 -3.78
C LEU A 13 8.86 -5.82 -2.51
N LYS A 14 7.67 -6.38 -2.35
CA LYS A 14 7.36 -7.33 -1.29
C LYS A 14 7.05 -8.66 -1.90
N TYR A 15 7.40 -9.75 -1.21
CA TYR A 15 6.96 -11.07 -1.61
C TYR A 15 6.61 -11.95 -0.42
N TRP A 16 5.75 -12.89 -0.69
CA TRP A 16 5.37 -13.95 0.25
C TRP A 16 5.50 -15.29 -0.46
N ILE A 17 6.10 -16.25 0.23
CA ILE A 17 6.03 -17.65 -0.13
C ILE A 17 5.01 -18.29 0.80
N THR A 18 3.94 -18.84 0.21
CA THR A 18 2.91 -19.51 0.99
C THR A 18 2.81 -20.98 0.62
N GLN A 19 2.38 -21.80 1.57
CA GLN A 19 1.97 -23.17 1.33
C GLN A 19 0.65 -23.40 2.04
N GLU A 20 -0.42 -23.65 1.28
CA GLU A 20 -1.79 -23.62 1.80
C GLU A 20 -2.03 -22.26 2.46
N ASP A 21 -2.47 -22.24 3.73
CA ASP A 21 -2.74 -21.01 4.50
C ASP A 21 -1.52 -20.51 5.31
N LEU A 22 -0.37 -21.17 5.18
CA LEU A 22 0.84 -20.81 5.93
C LEU A 22 1.74 -19.89 5.11
N ILE A 23 2.19 -18.80 5.72
CA ILE A 23 3.28 -17.96 5.20
C ILE A 23 4.60 -18.58 5.64
N LEU A 24 5.39 -19.08 4.68
CA LEU A 24 6.70 -19.67 4.94
C LEU A 24 7.81 -18.63 4.93
N GLU A 25 7.66 -17.60 4.12
CA GLU A 25 8.63 -16.53 3.96
C GLU A 25 7.90 -15.23 3.61
N GLN A 26 8.33 -14.12 4.19
CA GLN A 26 7.84 -12.78 3.87
C GLN A 26 9.02 -11.81 3.87
N VAL A 27 9.15 -11.05 2.79
CA VAL A 27 10.23 -10.08 2.61
C VAL A 27 9.68 -8.79 2.02
N ALA A 28 10.27 -7.66 2.40
CA ALA A 28 9.99 -6.34 1.85
C ALA A 28 11.31 -5.60 1.62
N GLU A 29 11.67 -5.34 0.37
CA GLU A 29 12.91 -4.70 -0.02
C GLU A 29 12.68 -3.42 -0.83
N LEU A 30 13.56 -2.44 -0.65
CA LEU A 30 13.59 -1.23 -1.47
C LEU A 30 14.19 -1.54 -2.84
N HIS A 31 13.52 -1.14 -3.90
CA HIS A 31 14.10 -1.17 -5.25
C HIS A 31 14.55 0.24 -5.65
N LEU A 32 15.81 0.56 -5.37
CA LEU A 32 16.36 1.91 -5.56
C LEU A 32 16.45 2.35 -7.02
N GLN A 33 16.52 1.41 -7.96
CA GLN A 33 16.67 1.69 -9.40
C GLN A 33 15.59 1.02 -10.24
N SER A 34 15.32 -0.26 -10.01
CA SER A 34 14.38 -1.02 -10.82
C SER A 34 13.88 -2.24 -10.04
N PRO A 35 12.55 -2.46 -9.94
CA PRO A 35 12.03 -3.67 -9.34
C PRO A 35 12.44 -4.94 -10.13
N ALA A 36 12.70 -4.83 -11.44
CA ALA A 36 13.14 -5.94 -12.25
C ALA A 36 14.58 -6.37 -11.91
N ASP A 37 15.45 -5.43 -11.55
CA ASP A 37 16.84 -5.76 -11.20
C ASP A 37 16.91 -6.43 -9.82
N LEU A 38 16.11 -5.96 -8.86
CA LEU A 38 15.94 -6.64 -7.57
C LEU A 38 15.38 -8.06 -7.77
N LEU A 39 14.33 -8.20 -8.57
CA LEU A 39 13.71 -9.48 -8.88
C LEU A 39 14.70 -10.45 -9.55
N LEU A 40 15.57 -9.96 -10.44
CA LEU A 40 16.61 -10.78 -11.08
C LEU A 40 17.52 -11.46 -10.04
N GLY A 41 17.90 -10.74 -8.97
CA GLY A 41 18.67 -11.30 -7.87
C GLY A 41 17.94 -12.41 -7.10
N LEU A 42 16.60 -12.36 -7.06
CA LEU A 42 15.76 -13.32 -6.33
C LEU A 42 15.38 -14.57 -7.17
N ILE A 43 15.54 -14.55 -8.49
CA ILE A 43 15.11 -15.66 -9.37
C ILE A 43 15.74 -17.01 -8.97
N GLN A 44 17.02 -17.03 -8.62
CA GLN A 44 17.68 -18.29 -8.21
C GLN A 44 17.13 -18.82 -6.89
N HIS A 45 16.82 -17.95 -5.95
CA HIS A 45 16.14 -18.30 -4.70
C HIS A 45 14.78 -18.95 -4.98
N PHE A 46 13.95 -18.32 -5.82
CA PHE A 46 12.63 -18.85 -6.18
C PHE A 46 12.69 -20.18 -6.93
N LYS A 47 13.70 -20.40 -7.80
CA LYS A 47 13.92 -21.69 -8.45
C LYS A 47 14.14 -22.82 -7.46
N ASN A 48 14.87 -22.56 -6.38
CA ASN A 48 15.18 -23.56 -5.36
C ASN A 48 13.98 -23.93 -4.47
N LEU A 49 12.91 -23.12 -4.50
CA LEU A 49 11.73 -23.30 -3.63
C LEU A 49 10.63 -24.19 -4.22
N ASN A 50 10.77 -24.64 -5.49
CA ASN A 50 9.72 -25.42 -6.18
C ASN A 50 8.36 -24.72 -6.18
N ILE A 51 8.32 -23.44 -6.58
CA ILE A 51 7.10 -22.64 -6.71
C ILE A 51 6.19 -23.29 -7.75
N GLN A 52 4.89 -23.32 -7.50
CA GLN A 52 3.88 -23.91 -8.37
C GLN A 52 3.08 -22.86 -9.17
N GLN A 53 2.91 -21.68 -8.61
CA GLN A 53 2.26 -20.55 -9.27
C GLN A 53 2.75 -19.21 -8.71
N ILE A 54 2.56 -18.17 -9.50
CA ILE A 54 2.96 -16.81 -9.16
C ILE A 54 1.77 -15.88 -9.34
N GLY A 55 1.40 -15.15 -8.27
CA GLY A 55 0.48 -14.02 -8.31
C GLY A 55 1.26 -12.71 -8.21
N VAL A 56 0.94 -11.73 -9.04
CA VAL A 56 1.62 -10.44 -9.09
C VAL A 56 0.62 -9.30 -8.97
N SER A 57 0.79 -8.46 -7.96
CA SER A 57 0.26 -7.10 -7.87
C SER A 57 1.35 -6.14 -8.32
N SER A 58 1.07 -5.22 -9.23
CA SER A 58 2.07 -4.27 -9.71
C SER A 58 1.44 -2.94 -10.13
N VAL A 59 1.93 -1.85 -9.56
CA VAL A 59 1.61 -0.46 -9.96
C VAL A 59 2.64 0.12 -10.93
N GLN A 60 3.50 -0.73 -11.48
CA GLN A 60 4.53 -0.33 -12.44
C GLN A 60 3.94 -0.08 -13.83
N ASP A 61 4.65 0.73 -14.62
CA ASP A 61 4.31 0.93 -16.02
C ASP A 61 4.40 -0.35 -16.87
N LYS A 62 3.88 -0.29 -18.07
CA LYS A 62 3.86 -1.43 -19.00
C LYS A 62 5.27 -1.97 -19.27
N LYS A 63 6.26 -1.09 -19.48
CA LYS A 63 7.64 -1.48 -19.80
C LYS A 63 8.28 -2.28 -18.67
N ASN A 64 8.11 -1.82 -17.43
CA ASN A 64 8.59 -2.52 -16.24
C ASN A 64 7.85 -3.85 -16.04
N ASN A 65 6.54 -3.86 -16.20
CA ASN A 65 5.74 -5.08 -16.11
C ASN A 65 6.13 -6.13 -17.17
N ASP A 66 6.47 -5.72 -18.39
CA ASP A 66 6.96 -6.63 -19.43
C ASP A 66 8.33 -7.23 -19.07
N ARG A 67 9.26 -6.44 -18.49
CA ARG A 67 10.53 -6.95 -17.96
C ARG A 67 10.31 -7.97 -16.83
N ILE A 68 9.47 -7.63 -15.85
CA ILE A 68 9.12 -8.50 -14.73
C ILE A 68 8.53 -9.81 -15.24
N ARG A 69 7.58 -9.75 -16.15
CA ARG A 69 6.95 -10.94 -16.77
C ARG A 69 7.98 -11.82 -17.47
N LYS A 70 8.93 -11.20 -18.20
CA LYS A 70 10.01 -11.95 -18.88
C LYS A 70 10.91 -12.69 -17.89
N LEU A 71 11.27 -12.05 -16.78
CA LEU A 71 12.08 -12.67 -15.73
C LEU A 71 11.34 -13.83 -15.06
N LEU A 72 10.09 -13.63 -14.67
CA LEU A 72 9.27 -14.66 -14.02
C LEU A 72 9.00 -15.88 -14.89
N LYS A 73 8.92 -15.71 -16.23
CA LYS A 73 8.79 -16.84 -17.18
C LYS A 73 9.92 -17.87 -17.06
N SER A 74 11.11 -17.47 -16.58
CA SER A 74 12.22 -18.41 -16.36
C SER A 74 11.99 -19.41 -15.23
N LEU A 75 10.92 -19.22 -14.43
CA LEU A 75 10.50 -20.16 -13.39
C LEU A 75 9.61 -21.30 -13.92
N ASN A 76 9.15 -21.23 -15.19
CA ASN A 76 8.33 -22.23 -15.87
C ASN A 76 7.05 -22.63 -15.12
N VAL A 77 6.39 -21.68 -14.46
CA VAL A 77 5.14 -21.87 -13.73
C VAL A 77 4.08 -20.86 -14.19
N PRO A 78 2.78 -21.12 -13.96
CA PRO A 78 1.72 -20.17 -14.24
C PRO A 78 1.95 -18.82 -13.53
N ILE A 79 1.76 -17.71 -14.26
CA ILE A 79 1.91 -16.34 -13.74
C ILE A 79 0.62 -15.58 -14.00
N THR A 80 0.02 -15.06 -12.94
CA THR A 80 -1.17 -14.20 -13.00
C THR A 80 -0.85 -12.82 -12.49
N PHE A 81 -1.06 -11.80 -13.33
CA PHE A 81 -1.06 -10.40 -12.89
C PHE A 81 -2.48 -10.00 -12.49
N ALA A 82 -2.62 -9.52 -11.27
CA ALA A 82 -3.88 -9.00 -10.79
C ALA A 82 -4.31 -7.77 -11.62
N GLN A 83 -5.60 -7.65 -11.85
CA GLN A 83 -6.21 -6.53 -12.56
C GLN A 83 -7.44 -6.07 -11.81
N VAL A 84 -7.69 -4.77 -11.81
CA VAL A 84 -8.94 -4.22 -11.31
C VAL A 84 -10.06 -4.62 -12.27
N GLN A 85 -11.16 -5.06 -11.72
CA GLN A 85 -12.37 -5.42 -12.48
C GLN A 85 -13.54 -4.58 -11.98
N ALA A 86 -14.48 -4.27 -12.86
CA ALA A 86 -15.70 -3.54 -12.50
C ALA A 86 -16.50 -4.28 -11.40
N ASN A 87 -16.46 -5.61 -11.42
CA ASN A 87 -17.04 -6.48 -10.38
C ASN A 87 -16.14 -7.72 -10.22
N TYR A 88 -15.77 -8.04 -8.99
CA TYR A 88 -15.04 -9.26 -8.67
C TYR A 88 -15.46 -9.79 -7.29
N ALA A 89 -15.85 -11.06 -7.22
CA ALA A 89 -16.31 -11.73 -5.99
C ALA A 89 -17.45 -10.97 -5.28
N GLY A 90 -18.30 -10.28 -6.03
CA GLY A 90 -19.41 -9.47 -5.52
C GLY A 90 -19.05 -8.02 -5.22
N LEU A 91 -17.76 -7.68 -5.02
CA LEU A 91 -17.31 -6.31 -4.81
C LEU A 91 -17.37 -5.53 -6.13
N GLN A 92 -18.08 -4.39 -6.11
CA GLN A 92 -18.20 -3.47 -7.24
C GLN A 92 -17.17 -2.34 -7.10
N CYS A 93 -16.47 -2.04 -8.20
CA CYS A 93 -15.52 -0.92 -8.26
C CYS A 93 -16.25 0.42 -8.34
N GLY A 94 -15.89 1.38 -7.48
CA GLY A 94 -16.47 2.72 -7.45
C GLY A 94 -15.84 3.72 -8.42
N TYR A 95 -14.81 3.30 -9.17
CA TYR A 95 -14.23 4.17 -10.19
C TYR A 95 -15.03 4.07 -11.48
N GLU A 96 -15.28 5.21 -12.14
CA GLU A 96 -15.92 5.26 -13.45
C GLU A 96 -15.15 4.46 -14.51
N GLN A 97 -13.83 4.47 -14.40
CA GLN A 97 -12.89 3.69 -15.20
C GLN A 97 -12.07 2.80 -14.25
N PRO A 98 -12.44 1.53 -14.09
CA PRO A 98 -11.79 0.63 -13.12
C PRO A 98 -10.28 0.51 -13.29
N GLU A 99 -9.77 0.60 -14.52
CA GLU A 99 -8.34 0.53 -14.84
C GLU A 99 -7.52 1.70 -14.28
N GLN A 100 -8.15 2.79 -13.86
CA GLN A 100 -7.49 3.92 -13.20
C GLN A 100 -7.30 3.73 -11.69
N LEU A 101 -8.00 2.76 -11.09
CA LEU A 101 -7.76 2.41 -9.70
C LEU A 101 -6.46 1.62 -9.56
N GLY A 102 -5.59 2.01 -8.64
CA GLY A 102 -4.40 1.24 -8.30
C GLY A 102 -4.76 -0.19 -7.86
N ILE A 103 -4.07 -1.18 -8.44
CA ILE A 103 -4.35 -2.59 -8.12
C ILE A 103 -4.08 -2.92 -6.66
N ASP A 104 -3.09 -2.28 -6.04
CA ASP A 104 -2.79 -2.40 -4.62
C ASP A 104 -3.97 -1.96 -3.75
N ARG A 105 -4.60 -0.84 -4.07
CA ARG A 105 -5.79 -0.34 -3.39
C ARG A 105 -6.99 -1.27 -3.58
N TRP A 106 -7.23 -1.71 -4.82
CA TRP A 106 -8.31 -2.65 -5.13
C TRP A 106 -8.19 -3.95 -4.32
N LEU A 107 -6.99 -4.55 -4.28
CA LEU A 107 -6.74 -5.78 -3.55
C LEU A 107 -6.89 -5.61 -2.03
N GLN A 108 -6.55 -4.45 -1.48
CA GLN A 108 -6.74 -4.14 -0.06
C GLN A 108 -8.23 -4.09 0.30
N VAL A 109 -9.05 -3.39 -0.51
CA VAL A 109 -10.50 -3.36 -0.31
C VAL A 109 -11.11 -4.74 -0.48
N LEU A 110 -10.72 -5.48 -1.53
CA LEU A 110 -11.19 -6.84 -1.79
C LEU A 110 -10.87 -7.81 -0.64
N ALA A 111 -9.74 -7.62 0.03
CA ALA A 111 -9.34 -8.46 1.16
C ALA A 111 -10.27 -8.33 2.37
N VAL A 112 -10.86 -7.17 2.59
CA VAL A 112 -11.66 -6.85 3.78
C VAL A 112 -13.16 -6.76 3.51
N ALA A 113 -13.59 -6.25 2.38
CA ALA A 113 -14.99 -6.06 2.02
C ALA A 113 -15.66 -7.39 1.64
N ARG A 114 -15.92 -8.23 2.65
CA ARG A 114 -16.51 -9.57 2.49
C ARG A 114 -17.93 -9.68 3.08
N ASN A 115 -18.31 -8.73 3.93
CA ASN A 115 -19.64 -8.68 4.54
C ASN A 115 -20.44 -7.52 3.92
N PRO A 116 -21.59 -7.80 3.24
CA PRO A 116 -22.40 -6.76 2.61
C PRO A 116 -23.06 -5.78 3.60
N GLU A 117 -23.13 -6.14 4.87
CA GLU A 117 -23.72 -5.28 5.92
C GLU A 117 -22.68 -4.41 6.65
N GLN A 118 -21.40 -4.60 6.36
CA GLN A 118 -20.30 -3.90 7.05
C GLN A 118 -19.70 -2.82 6.16
N ASN A 119 -19.59 -1.61 6.69
CA ASN A 119 -18.89 -0.50 6.03
C ASN A 119 -17.41 -0.47 6.44
N TYR A 120 -16.52 -0.17 5.50
CA TYR A 120 -15.08 -0.21 5.70
C TYR A 120 -14.42 1.11 5.31
N CYS A 121 -13.40 1.49 6.08
CA CYS A 121 -12.42 2.51 5.74
C CYS A 121 -11.04 1.85 5.76
N VAL A 122 -10.45 1.65 4.60
CA VAL A 122 -9.14 1.00 4.44
C VAL A 122 -8.09 2.08 4.22
N ILE A 123 -7.13 2.18 5.14
CA ILE A 123 -6.05 3.16 5.08
C ILE A 123 -4.73 2.44 4.90
N SER A 124 -4.04 2.73 3.80
CA SER A 124 -2.71 2.23 3.53
C SER A 124 -1.67 3.33 3.74
N CYS A 125 -0.81 3.10 4.74
CA CYS A 125 0.24 4.02 5.17
C CYS A 125 1.59 3.57 4.58
N GLY A 126 1.76 3.79 3.29
CA GLY A 126 2.98 3.52 2.53
C GLY A 126 3.71 4.79 2.12
N THR A 127 4.32 4.83 0.94
CA THR A 127 4.92 6.04 0.34
C THR A 127 3.87 7.14 0.18
N ALA A 128 2.69 6.80 -0.33
CA ALA A 128 1.49 7.61 -0.21
C ALA A 128 0.62 7.07 0.93
N LEU A 129 -0.22 7.93 1.50
CA LEU A 129 -1.33 7.54 2.34
C LEU A 129 -2.57 7.47 1.46
N THR A 130 -3.19 6.30 1.37
CA THR A 130 -4.44 6.13 0.64
C THR A 130 -5.57 5.79 1.61
N ILE A 131 -6.76 6.32 1.34
CA ILE A 131 -7.97 6.05 2.09
C ILE A 131 -8.99 5.54 1.09
N ASP A 132 -9.44 4.31 1.23
CA ASP A 132 -10.47 3.71 0.41
C ASP A 132 -11.71 3.39 1.25
N LEU A 133 -12.87 3.73 0.72
CA LEU A 133 -14.15 3.56 1.40
C LEU A 133 -14.99 2.50 0.69
N ALA A 134 -15.62 1.63 1.46
CA ALA A 134 -16.58 0.67 0.93
C ALA A 134 -17.80 0.57 1.84
N ASP A 135 -18.99 0.54 1.26
CA ASP A 135 -20.25 0.24 1.92
C ASP A 135 -20.66 -1.17 1.50
N GLY A 136 -20.56 -2.12 2.42
CA GLY A 136 -20.74 -3.53 2.11
C GLY A 136 -19.78 -3.97 0.99
N LEU A 137 -20.38 -4.41 -0.12
CA LEU A 137 -19.66 -4.85 -1.33
C LEU A 137 -19.58 -3.76 -2.41
N GLN A 138 -19.81 -2.49 -2.07
CA GLN A 138 -19.67 -1.36 -2.96
C GLN A 138 -18.46 -0.52 -2.57
N HIS A 139 -17.38 -0.56 -3.36
CA HIS A 139 -16.29 0.41 -3.25
C HIS A 139 -16.79 1.79 -3.69
N LEU A 140 -16.56 2.81 -2.88
CA LEU A 140 -17.03 4.16 -3.14
C LEU A 140 -15.97 5.07 -3.77
N GLY A 141 -14.73 4.60 -3.87
CA GLY A 141 -13.57 5.43 -4.18
C GLY A 141 -12.81 5.82 -2.93
N GLY A 142 -11.99 6.87 -3.01
CA GLY A 142 -11.16 7.25 -1.87
C GLY A 142 -10.24 8.43 -2.15
N TYR A 143 -9.21 8.57 -1.31
CA TYR A 143 -8.28 9.69 -1.34
C TYR A 143 -6.84 9.18 -1.44
N ILE A 144 -5.97 9.97 -2.06
CA ILE A 144 -4.52 9.74 -2.12
C ILE A 144 -3.84 11.01 -1.63
N LEU A 145 -3.02 10.88 -0.58
CA LEU A 145 -2.25 11.99 -0.03
C LEU A 145 -0.77 11.62 0.01
N PRO A 146 0.14 12.60 -0.11
CA PRO A 146 1.54 12.35 0.24
C PRO A 146 1.61 11.93 1.71
N ASN A 147 2.32 10.82 2.02
CA ASN A 147 2.46 10.38 3.41
C ASN A 147 3.56 11.18 4.14
N LEU A 148 3.81 10.88 5.40
CA LEU A 148 4.69 11.57 6.35
C LEU A 148 6.01 12.03 5.73
N TYR A 149 6.81 11.08 5.28
CA TYR A 149 8.15 11.35 4.72
C TYR A 149 8.10 12.09 3.38
N LEU A 150 7.11 11.79 2.54
CA LEU A 150 6.97 12.46 1.24
C LEU A 150 6.61 13.94 1.40
N GLN A 151 5.76 14.29 2.38
CA GLN A 151 5.46 15.67 2.71
C GLN A 151 6.69 16.39 3.28
N ARG A 152 7.40 15.76 4.23
CA ARG A 152 8.64 16.30 4.81
C ARG A 152 9.67 16.58 3.71
N ASP A 153 9.95 15.58 2.88
CA ASP A 153 10.96 15.68 1.82
C ASP A 153 10.59 16.73 0.79
N SER A 154 9.30 16.89 0.48
CA SER A 154 8.82 17.99 -0.36
C SER A 154 9.12 19.36 0.22
N LEU A 155 8.95 19.55 1.52
CA LEU A 155 9.33 20.81 2.19
C LEU A 155 10.83 21.05 2.16
N ILE A 156 11.64 20.04 2.42
CA ILE A 156 13.11 20.14 2.37
C ILE A 156 13.60 20.53 0.97
N GLN A 157 13.05 19.90 -0.06
CA GLN A 157 13.47 20.14 -1.44
C GLN A 157 13.06 21.50 -1.99
N ASN A 158 11.90 22.02 -1.56
CA ASN A 158 11.33 23.25 -2.10
C ASN A 158 11.51 24.49 -1.22
N THR A 159 12.24 24.39 -0.08
CA THR A 159 12.54 25.54 0.78
C THR A 159 14.03 25.67 1.06
N LYS A 160 14.57 26.91 0.96
CA LYS A 160 16.01 27.16 1.09
C LYS A 160 16.54 27.11 2.53
N GLY A 161 15.68 27.12 3.54
CA GLY A 161 16.07 27.28 4.95
C GLY A 161 15.74 26.09 5.85
N ILE A 162 15.01 25.11 5.35
CA ILE A 162 14.53 23.98 6.15
C ILE A 162 15.49 22.80 6.01
N LYS A 163 16.26 22.55 7.07
CA LYS A 163 17.05 21.32 7.23
C LYS A 163 16.40 20.51 8.32
N ILE A 164 15.77 19.40 7.95
CA ILE A 164 15.04 18.54 8.89
C ILE A 164 15.74 17.19 8.92
N PRO A 165 16.39 16.82 10.02
CA PRO A 165 16.87 15.44 10.22
C PRO A 165 15.70 14.48 10.32
N ASP A 166 16.00 13.18 10.20
CA ASP A 166 15.02 12.15 10.50
C ASP A 166 14.63 12.25 11.98
N ALA A 167 13.36 12.47 12.23
CA ALA A 167 12.76 12.49 13.56
C ALA A 167 11.44 11.72 13.53
N ALA A 168 10.97 11.30 14.70
CA ALA A 168 9.71 10.60 14.82
C ALA A 168 8.52 11.52 14.57
N PHE A 169 7.45 10.94 14.05
CA PHE A 169 6.14 11.57 13.95
C PHE A 169 5.32 11.08 15.15
N ASP A 170 5.41 11.76 16.28
CA ASP A 170 4.92 11.26 17.57
C ASP A 170 4.11 12.26 18.41
N GLU A 171 3.94 13.50 17.93
CA GLU A 171 3.15 14.51 18.61
C GLU A 171 2.27 15.34 17.66
N LEU A 172 1.09 15.78 18.17
CA LEU A 172 0.13 16.63 17.47
C LEU A 172 0.13 18.09 17.97
N GLY A 173 0.81 18.35 19.06
CA GLY A 173 0.89 19.70 19.64
C GLY A 173 1.69 20.68 18.79
N PRO A 174 1.60 21.99 19.02
CA PRO A 174 2.36 22.98 18.27
C PRO A 174 3.87 22.81 18.51
N GLY A 175 4.65 22.67 17.44
CA GLY A 175 6.11 22.62 17.51
C GLY A 175 6.71 23.95 17.98
N ARG A 176 7.78 23.87 18.80
CA ARG A 176 8.48 25.05 19.33
C ARG A 176 9.81 25.34 18.60
N ASN A 177 10.11 24.58 17.59
CA ASN A 177 11.21 24.78 16.63
C ASN A 177 10.76 24.30 15.24
N THR A 178 11.56 24.57 14.20
CA THR A 178 11.19 24.26 12.82
C THR A 178 11.00 22.75 12.58
N ILE A 179 11.81 21.90 13.22
CA ILE A 179 11.77 20.45 13.07
C ILE A 179 10.42 19.94 13.58
N ASP A 180 10.08 20.25 14.84
CA ASP A 180 8.82 19.84 15.46
C ASP A 180 7.62 20.45 14.71
N ALA A 181 7.70 21.73 14.33
CA ALA A 181 6.61 22.40 13.62
C ALA A 181 6.28 21.70 12.29
N VAL A 182 7.28 21.17 11.59
CA VAL A 182 7.07 20.42 10.35
C VAL A 182 6.51 19.03 10.66
N HIS A 183 7.13 18.26 11.56
CA HIS A 183 6.69 16.89 11.84
C HIS A 183 5.28 16.86 12.47
N HIS A 184 5.04 17.70 13.47
CA HIS A 184 3.73 17.78 14.12
C HIS A 184 2.65 18.29 13.15
N GLY A 185 2.98 19.29 12.32
CA GLY A 185 2.03 19.83 11.35
C GLY A 185 1.63 18.80 10.28
N ILE A 186 2.59 18.03 9.76
CA ILE A 186 2.32 16.94 8.81
C ILE A 186 1.44 15.86 9.46
N LEU A 187 1.82 15.41 10.66
CA LEU A 187 1.08 14.38 11.37
C LEU A 187 -0.35 14.85 11.71
N LEU A 188 -0.49 16.06 12.26
CA LEU A 188 -1.79 16.67 12.56
C LEU A 188 -2.68 16.74 11.31
N GLY A 189 -2.12 17.19 10.18
CA GLY A 189 -2.87 17.30 8.92
C GLY A 189 -3.39 15.95 8.42
N LEU A 190 -2.57 14.90 8.49
CA LEU A 190 -2.97 13.56 8.05
C LEU A 190 -3.98 12.92 9.02
N VAL A 191 -3.75 12.99 10.33
CA VAL A 191 -4.67 12.46 11.35
C VAL A 191 -6.01 13.14 11.23
N SER A 192 -6.05 14.49 11.20
CA SER A 192 -7.30 15.24 11.08
C SER A 192 -8.06 14.94 9.77
N THR A 193 -7.35 14.68 8.68
CA THR A 193 -7.98 14.24 7.43
C THR A 193 -8.68 12.91 7.60
N ILE A 194 -8.00 11.93 8.22
CA ILE A 194 -8.58 10.60 8.49
C ILE A 194 -9.80 10.73 9.41
N GLU A 195 -9.67 11.43 10.52
CA GLU A 195 -10.78 11.68 11.46
C GLU A 195 -11.98 12.30 10.76
N LYS A 196 -11.74 13.32 9.91
CA LYS A 196 -12.81 13.96 9.14
C LYS A 196 -13.55 12.98 8.23
N VAL A 197 -12.84 12.04 7.63
CA VAL A 197 -13.44 11.00 6.78
C VAL A 197 -14.25 10.02 7.62
N LEU A 198 -13.71 9.55 8.75
CA LEU A 198 -14.38 8.61 9.66
C LEU A 198 -15.65 9.19 10.30
N LEU A 199 -15.65 10.50 10.59
CA LEU A 199 -16.82 11.19 11.13
C LEU A 199 -18.00 11.33 10.14
N GLN A 200 -17.79 11.08 8.85
CA GLN A 200 -18.88 11.18 7.86
C GLN A 200 -19.89 10.03 7.98
N SER A 201 -19.42 8.82 8.27
CA SER A 201 -20.29 7.68 8.57
C SER A 201 -19.50 6.60 9.34
N PRO A 202 -20.17 5.84 10.25
CA PRO A 202 -19.53 4.76 10.97
C PRO A 202 -18.96 3.70 10.01
N ARG A 203 -17.68 3.36 10.18
CA ARG A 203 -16.96 2.38 9.36
C ARG A 203 -15.97 1.60 10.20
N GLN A 204 -15.79 0.34 9.89
CA GLN A 204 -14.67 -0.41 10.45
C GLN A 204 -13.37 0.12 9.85
N LEU A 205 -12.49 0.61 10.73
CA LEU A 205 -11.18 1.11 10.33
C LEU A 205 -10.20 -0.06 10.16
N ILE A 206 -9.55 -0.10 9.01
CA ILE A 206 -8.48 -1.04 8.70
C ILE A 206 -7.22 -0.24 8.36
N LEU A 207 -6.16 -0.42 9.15
CA LEU A 207 -4.86 0.20 8.90
C LEU A 207 -3.87 -0.84 8.36
N THR A 208 -3.13 -0.47 7.32
CA THR A 208 -2.05 -1.28 6.75
C THR A 208 -0.89 -0.40 6.29
N GLY A 209 0.25 -1.02 5.95
CA GLY A 209 1.44 -0.29 5.52
C GLY A 209 2.46 -0.08 6.63
N GLY A 210 3.68 0.35 6.23
CA GLY A 210 4.81 0.47 7.15
C GLY A 210 4.63 1.51 8.25
N ASP A 211 3.91 2.60 7.95
CA ASP A 211 3.68 3.70 8.88
C ASP A 211 2.35 3.56 9.64
N ALA A 212 1.58 2.49 9.44
CA ALA A 212 0.32 2.24 10.15
C ALA A 212 0.44 2.35 11.69
N PRO A 213 1.53 1.89 12.35
CA PRO A 213 1.70 2.03 13.80
C PRO A 213 1.74 3.49 14.29
N VAL A 214 2.16 4.44 13.43
CA VAL A 214 2.15 5.86 13.78
C VAL A 214 0.71 6.34 13.92
N PHE A 215 -0.13 6.04 12.93
CA PHE A 215 -1.53 6.46 12.91
C PHE A 215 -2.41 5.72 13.92
N ALA A 216 -2.16 4.44 14.16
CA ALA A 216 -2.90 3.63 15.12
C ALA A 216 -2.94 4.24 16.53
N ARG A 217 -1.89 4.98 16.94
CA ARG A 217 -1.82 5.65 18.24
C ARG A 217 -2.89 6.73 18.41
N TYR A 218 -3.27 7.39 17.32
CA TYR A 218 -4.21 8.53 17.33
C TYR A 218 -5.61 8.14 16.90
N LEU A 219 -5.78 6.99 16.27
CA LEU A 219 -7.05 6.52 15.72
C LEU A 219 -7.65 5.35 16.50
N ALA A 220 -7.13 5.04 17.69
CA ALA A 220 -7.58 3.90 18.50
C ALA A 220 -9.08 3.95 18.87
N GLU A 221 -9.66 5.15 18.99
CA GLU A 221 -11.08 5.32 19.29
C GLU A 221 -12.02 4.97 18.12
N TYR A 222 -11.47 4.85 16.90
CA TYR A 222 -12.21 4.49 15.67
C TYR A 222 -12.03 3.02 15.26
N ALA A 223 -11.25 2.23 16.01
CA ALA A 223 -10.87 0.85 15.65
C ALA A 223 -11.88 -0.20 16.14
#